data_d747510ff4b56b64be2b9f9ba876eaf4
#
_entry.id   d747510ff4b56b64be2b9f9ba876eaf4
#
_cell.length_a   1.000
_cell.length_b   1.000
_cell.length_c   1.000
_cell.angle_alpha   90.00
_cell.angle_beta   90.00
_cell.angle_gamma   90.00
#
_symmetry.space_group_name_H-M   'P 1'
#
loop_
_entity.id
_entity.type
_entity.pdbx_description
1 polymer ?
#
loop_
_entity_poly.entity_id
_entity_poly.type
_entity_poly.pdbx_seq_one_letter_code
_entity_poly.pdbx_strand_id
1 'polypeptide(L)'
;MVPALEEAHRLLGPSGTLIDIHPVFGTAQVEVHCAGEVVFAEPASASSDEGVLYADEALAQVAARGLFVSERHMEFDFRVYGSSVDELGDFLAEADAHSNQGCEEACDAFTSELFGRVDRVMAGTAGAAEVAYHERARISRLRPVIM
;
A
#
# COMPACT_ATOMS: atom_id res chain seq x y z
N MET A 1 -13.65 9.19 1.72
CA MET A 1 -12.44 10.01 1.42
C MET A 1 -12.75 11.39 0.88
N VAL A 2 -13.65 11.58 -0.11
CA VAL A 2 -13.98 12.92 -0.68
C VAL A 2 -14.33 13.97 0.39
N PRO A 3 -15.20 13.70 1.39
CA PRO A 3 -15.48 14.70 2.43
C PRO A 3 -14.25 15.15 3.25
N ALA A 4 -13.29 14.25 3.47
CA ALA A 4 -12.04 14.59 4.16
C ALA A 4 -11.17 15.51 3.31
N LEU A 5 -11.11 15.28 2.00
CA LEU A 5 -10.39 16.16 1.06
C LEU A 5 -11.06 17.53 0.92
N GLU A 6 -12.39 17.60 0.98
CA GLU A 6 -13.13 18.86 1.01
C GLU A 6 -12.84 19.66 2.28
N GLU A 7 -12.78 19.00 3.41
CA GLU A 7 -12.43 19.63 4.69
C GLU A 7 -10.97 20.08 4.69
N ALA A 8 -10.06 19.27 4.15
CA ALA A 8 -8.66 19.69 3.97
C ALA A 8 -8.56 20.94 3.09
N HIS A 9 -9.32 20.98 1.98
CA HIS A 9 -9.39 22.17 1.11
C HIS A 9 -9.88 23.41 1.88
N ARG A 10 -10.92 23.25 2.71
CA ARG A 10 -11.48 24.34 3.51
C ARG A 10 -10.46 24.90 4.53
N LEU A 11 -9.63 24.02 5.09
CA LEU A 11 -8.63 24.41 6.11
C LEU A 11 -7.33 24.96 5.52
N LEU A 12 -7.02 24.57 4.28
CA LEU A 12 -5.82 25.03 3.60
C LEU A 12 -6.02 26.46 3.06
N GLY A 13 -5.08 27.35 3.38
CA GLY A 13 -5.03 28.68 2.78
C GLY A 13 -4.43 28.65 1.36
N PRO A 14 -4.37 29.81 0.67
CA PRO A 14 -3.87 29.90 -0.71
C PRO A 14 -2.46 29.36 -0.94
N SER A 15 -1.63 29.39 0.10
CA SER A 15 -0.25 28.87 0.09
C SER A 15 -0.14 27.46 0.66
N GLY A 16 -1.26 26.86 1.06
CA GLY A 16 -1.29 25.51 1.61
C GLY A 16 -0.92 24.46 0.59
N THR A 17 -0.47 23.31 1.08
CA THR A 17 -0.14 22.16 0.25
C THR A 17 -0.75 20.90 0.87
N LEU A 18 -1.40 20.10 0.07
CA LEU A 18 -1.82 18.74 0.44
C LEU A 18 -0.80 17.75 -0.13
N ILE A 19 -0.28 16.91 0.73
CA ILE A 19 0.53 15.75 0.33
C ILE A 19 -0.32 14.51 0.55
N ASP A 20 -0.54 13.78 -0.52
CA ASP A 20 -1.20 12.50 -0.52
C ASP A 20 -0.17 11.39 -0.75
N ILE A 21 -0.24 10.33 0.03
CA ILE A 21 0.59 9.13 -0.13
C ILE A 21 -0.34 7.93 0.00
N HIS A 22 -0.41 7.13 -1.05
CA HIS A 22 -1.17 5.89 -1.05
C HIS A 22 -0.53 4.83 -1.93
N PRO A 23 -0.82 3.54 -1.70
CA PRO A 23 -0.35 2.45 -2.56
C PRO A 23 -0.85 2.58 -3.99
N VAL A 24 -0.11 2.01 -4.93
CA VAL A 24 -0.55 1.86 -6.33
C VAL A 24 -1.28 0.52 -6.46
N PHE A 25 -2.49 0.57 -6.97
CA PHE A 25 -3.33 -0.61 -7.16
C PHE A 25 -2.60 -1.78 -7.84
N GLY A 26 -2.77 -2.98 -7.30
CA GLY A 26 -2.28 -4.23 -7.89
C GLY A 26 -0.76 -4.42 -7.81
N THR A 27 -0.04 -3.64 -7.00
CA THR A 27 1.43 -3.76 -6.93
C THR A 27 1.94 -4.52 -5.71
N ALA A 28 1.05 -4.85 -4.76
CA ALA A 28 1.43 -5.55 -3.54
C ALA A 28 1.92 -6.97 -3.82
N GLN A 29 3.08 -7.33 -3.29
CA GLN A 29 3.72 -8.64 -3.43
C GLN A 29 4.34 -9.08 -2.11
N VAL A 30 4.43 -10.41 -1.93
CA VAL A 30 5.32 -11.01 -0.93
C VAL A 30 6.50 -11.60 -1.68
N GLU A 31 7.69 -11.22 -1.25
CA GLU A 31 8.97 -11.60 -1.84
C GLU A 31 9.79 -12.41 -0.83
N VAL A 32 10.62 -13.33 -1.32
CA VAL A 32 11.72 -13.93 -0.54
C VAL A 32 13.03 -13.46 -1.13
N HIS A 33 13.88 -12.92 -0.29
CA HIS A 33 15.21 -12.45 -0.63
C HIS A 33 16.26 -13.37 -0.06
N CYS A 34 17.29 -13.70 -0.87
CA CYS A 34 18.48 -14.42 -0.44
C CYS A 34 19.70 -13.75 -1.03
N ALA A 35 20.66 -13.41 -0.17
CA ALA A 35 21.90 -12.72 -0.58
C ALA A 35 21.66 -11.42 -1.39
N GLY A 36 20.56 -10.72 -1.10
CA GLY A 36 20.19 -9.48 -1.77
C GLY A 36 19.44 -9.65 -3.10
N GLU A 37 19.15 -10.89 -3.51
CA GLU A 37 18.37 -11.19 -4.71
C GLU A 37 16.98 -11.71 -4.35
N VAL A 38 15.98 -11.34 -5.17
CA VAL A 38 14.62 -11.88 -5.06
C VAL A 38 14.61 -13.29 -5.67
N VAL A 39 14.36 -14.30 -4.85
CA VAL A 39 14.29 -15.72 -5.28
C VAL A 39 12.86 -16.21 -5.44
N PHE A 40 11.88 -15.46 -4.94
CA PHE A 40 10.45 -15.74 -5.04
C PHE A 40 9.68 -14.44 -4.95
N ALA A 41 8.61 -14.30 -5.72
CA ALA A 41 7.66 -13.18 -5.62
C ALA A 41 6.27 -13.63 -6.08
N GLU A 42 5.25 -13.35 -5.29
CA GLU A 42 3.84 -13.57 -5.65
C GLU A 42 2.98 -12.39 -5.17
N PRO A 43 1.84 -12.12 -5.84
CA PRO A 43 0.89 -11.10 -5.38
C PRO A 43 0.46 -11.31 -3.92
N ALA A 44 0.43 -10.25 -3.14
CA ALA A 44 0.12 -10.30 -1.71
C ALA A 44 -1.39 -10.29 -1.43
N SER A 45 -2.21 -9.90 -2.41
CA SER A 45 -3.66 -9.76 -2.22
C SER A 45 -4.45 -10.33 -3.39
N ALA A 46 -5.54 -11.03 -3.08
CA ALA A 46 -6.50 -11.50 -4.06
C ALA A 46 -7.60 -10.47 -4.41
N SER A 47 -7.92 -9.51 -3.50
CA SER A 47 -9.10 -8.65 -3.67
C SER A 47 -9.10 -7.35 -2.87
N SER A 48 -8.10 -7.04 -2.08
CA SER A 48 -8.18 -5.96 -1.07
C SER A 48 -7.83 -4.56 -1.56
N ASP A 49 -7.68 -4.38 -2.86
CA ASP A 49 -7.24 -3.09 -3.43
C ASP A 49 -8.40 -2.07 -3.63
N GLU A 50 -9.63 -2.38 -3.19
CA GLU A 50 -10.76 -1.44 -3.32
C GLU A 50 -10.49 -0.11 -2.62
N GLY A 51 -9.86 -0.15 -1.42
CA GLY A 51 -9.52 1.07 -0.69
C GLY A 51 -8.54 1.97 -1.46
N VAL A 52 -7.63 1.39 -2.21
CA VAL A 52 -6.66 2.10 -3.06
C VAL A 52 -7.36 2.74 -4.26
N LEU A 53 -8.27 2.01 -4.90
CA LEU A 53 -9.11 2.55 -5.98
C LEU A 53 -9.94 3.74 -5.50
N TYR A 54 -10.53 3.65 -4.29
CA TYR A 54 -11.27 4.78 -3.71
C TYR A 54 -10.40 6.00 -3.43
N ALA A 55 -9.11 5.84 -3.16
CA ALA A 55 -8.18 6.95 -2.99
C ALA A 55 -7.94 7.68 -4.32
N ASP A 56 -7.60 6.94 -5.37
CA ASP A 56 -7.42 7.50 -6.71
C ASP A 56 -8.69 8.19 -7.23
N GLU A 57 -9.85 7.56 -7.07
CA GLU A 57 -11.14 8.11 -7.47
C GLU A 57 -11.47 9.40 -6.69
N ALA A 58 -11.24 9.43 -5.39
CA ALA A 58 -11.50 10.60 -4.57
C ALA A 58 -10.61 11.80 -4.96
N LEU A 59 -9.33 11.55 -5.24
CA LEU A 59 -8.42 12.58 -5.74
C LEU A 59 -8.85 13.09 -7.12
N ALA A 60 -9.23 12.19 -8.01
CA ALA A 60 -9.74 12.56 -9.33
C ALA A 60 -11.02 13.40 -9.24
N GLN A 61 -11.96 13.04 -8.33
CA GLN A 61 -13.19 13.79 -8.11
C GLN A 61 -12.94 15.21 -7.62
N VAL A 62 -12.09 15.40 -6.61
CA VAL A 62 -11.82 16.75 -6.07
C VAL A 62 -11.03 17.61 -7.07
N ALA A 63 -10.17 17.00 -7.90
CA ALA A 63 -9.49 17.69 -8.99
C ALA A 63 -10.49 18.10 -10.10
N ALA A 64 -11.40 17.22 -10.53
CA ALA A 64 -12.43 17.51 -11.51
C ALA A 64 -13.40 18.61 -11.06
N ARG A 65 -13.64 18.70 -9.75
CA ARG A 65 -14.45 19.79 -9.14
C ARG A 65 -13.68 21.10 -8.99
N GLY A 66 -12.42 21.14 -9.37
CA GLY A 66 -11.57 22.33 -9.30
C GLY A 66 -11.15 22.72 -7.87
N LEU A 67 -11.22 21.80 -6.91
CA LEU A 67 -10.79 22.07 -5.53
C LEU A 67 -9.25 22.02 -5.39
N PHE A 68 -8.62 21.12 -6.12
CA PHE A 68 -7.18 20.95 -6.11
C PHE A 68 -6.60 20.85 -7.52
N VAL A 69 -5.37 21.32 -7.67
CA VAL A 69 -4.53 21.06 -8.85
C VAL A 69 -3.37 20.18 -8.43
N SER A 70 -3.17 19.07 -9.12
CA SER A 70 -1.99 18.24 -8.96
C SER A 70 -0.79 18.94 -9.59
N GLU A 71 0.20 19.26 -8.79
CA GLU A 71 1.43 19.94 -9.25
C GLU A 71 2.52 18.93 -9.63
N ARG A 72 2.61 17.85 -8.88
CA ARG A 72 3.63 16.82 -9.07
C ARG A 72 3.21 15.53 -8.40
N HIS A 73 3.56 14.41 -9.02
CA HIS A 73 3.49 13.08 -8.40
C HIS A 73 4.74 12.28 -8.76
N MET A 74 5.04 11.30 -7.95
CA MET A 74 6.07 10.30 -8.22
C MET A 74 5.67 8.98 -7.57
N GLU A 75 6.19 7.89 -8.08
CA GLU A 75 6.04 6.56 -7.51
C GLU A 75 7.38 6.08 -6.95
N PHE A 76 7.33 5.28 -5.89
CA PHE A 76 8.50 4.70 -5.27
C PHE A 76 8.16 3.32 -4.72
N ASP A 77 9.17 2.46 -4.68
CA ASP A 77 9.03 1.14 -4.08
C ASP A 77 9.15 1.24 -2.56
N PHE A 78 8.26 0.54 -1.88
CA PHE A 78 8.24 0.41 -0.43
C PHE A 78 8.37 -1.07 -0.05
N ARG A 79 9.28 -1.40 0.87
CA ARG A 79 9.46 -2.76 1.36
C ARG A 79 9.54 -2.78 2.87
N VAL A 80 8.90 -3.78 3.46
CA VAL A 80 9.03 -4.15 4.87
C VAL A 80 9.60 -5.55 4.92
N TYR A 81 10.72 -5.71 5.60
CA TYR A 81 11.41 -6.99 5.72
C TYR A 81 11.12 -7.65 7.06
N GLY A 82 10.99 -8.96 7.05
CA GLY A 82 10.92 -9.82 8.21
C GLY A 82 11.89 -10.98 8.10
N SER A 83 12.39 -11.44 9.25
CA SER A 83 13.24 -12.63 9.33
C SER A 83 12.45 -13.93 9.21
N SER A 84 11.14 -13.87 9.34
CA SER A 84 10.21 -15.00 9.22
C SER A 84 8.86 -14.54 8.70
N VAL A 85 8.09 -15.52 8.22
CA VAL A 85 6.70 -15.31 7.78
C VAL A 85 5.81 -14.83 8.94
N ASP A 86 6.05 -15.37 10.15
CA ASP A 86 5.27 -14.96 11.33
C ASP A 86 5.51 -13.49 11.68
N GLU A 87 6.76 -13.02 11.67
CA GLU A 87 7.09 -11.62 11.91
C GLU A 87 6.42 -10.68 10.87
N LEU A 88 6.46 -11.05 9.60
CA LEU A 88 5.78 -10.29 8.56
C LEU A 88 4.25 -10.31 8.75
N GLY A 89 3.69 -11.47 9.10
CA GLY A 89 2.27 -11.65 9.37
C GLY A 89 1.78 -10.78 10.53
N ASP A 90 2.53 -10.74 11.63
CA ASP A 90 2.23 -9.89 12.79
C ASP A 90 2.24 -8.41 12.41
N PHE A 91 3.22 -7.96 11.64
CA PHE A 91 3.29 -6.59 11.15
C PHE A 91 2.08 -6.23 10.27
N LEU A 92 1.71 -7.10 9.32
CA LEU A 92 0.56 -6.85 8.44
C LEU A 92 -0.76 -6.85 9.21
N ALA A 93 -0.93 -7.75 10.18
CA ALA A 93 -2.11 -7.79 11.03
C ALA A 93 -2.24 -6.52 11.89
N GLU A 94 -1.13 -5.98 12.40
CA GLU A 94 -1.13 -4.72 13.13
C GLU A 94 -1.48 -3.54 12.21
N ALA A 95 -0.95 -3.50 10.99
CA ALA A 95 -1.28 -2.48 10.01
C ALA A 95 -2.77 -2.52 9.62
N ASP A 96 -3.34 -3.70 9.40
CA ASP A 96 -4.75 -3.89 9.06
C ASP A 96 -5.69 -3.47 10.21
N ALA A 97 -5.31 -3.74 11.46
CA ALA A 97 -6.08 -3.33 12.63
C ALA A 97 -6.24 -1.79 12.71
N HIS A 98 -5.29 -1.03 12.17
CA HIS A 98 -5.35 0.43 12.12
C HIS A 98 -6.09 0.97 10.89
N SER A 99 -6.29 0.16 9.85
CA SER A 99 -6.90 0.60 8.58
C SER A 99 -8.44 0.60 8.58
N ASN A 100 -9.11 0.05 9.60
CA ASN A 100 -10.57 -0.19 9.66
C ASN A 100 -11.12 -1.02 8.47
N GLN A 101 -10.26 -1.69 7.74
CA GLN A 101 -10.65 -2.59 6.65
C GLN A 101 -10.60 -4.02 7.19
N GLY A 102 -11.75 -4.53 7.60
CA GLY A 102 -11.86 -5.94 7.97
C GLY A 102 -11.55 -6.82 6.75
N CYS A 103 -10.56 -7.70 6.87
CA CYS A 103 -10.31 -8.71 5.86
C CYS A 103 -11.42 -9.77 5.94
N GLU A 104 -12.01 -10.13 4.80
CA GLU A 104 -12.97 -11.23 4.73
C GLU A 104 -12.26 -12.58 4.83
N GLU A 105 -12.98 -13.65 5.25
CA GLU A 105 -12.44 -15.02 5.38
C GLU A 105 -11.67 -15.51 4.14
N ALA A 106 -12.06 -15.05 2.94
CA ALA A 106 -11.38 -15.38 1.69
C ALA A 106 -9.96 -14.79 1.60
N CYS A 107 -9.74 -13.62 2.17
CA CYS A 107 -8.41 -13.00 2.27
C CYS A 107 -7.52 -13.78 3.23
N ASP A 108 -8.06 -14.22 4.36
CA ASP A 108 -7.30 -15.01 5.34
C ASP A 108 -6.83 -16.33 4.76
N ALA A 109 -7.71 -17.04 4.01
CA ALA A 109 -7.37 -18.29 3.36
C ALA A 109 -6.27 -18.11 2.29
N PHE A 110 -6.38 -17.07 1.45
CA PHE A 110 -5.38 -16.73 0.45
C PHE A 110 -4.04 -16.39 1.08
N THR A 111 -4.05 -15.56 2.12
CA THR A 111 -2.84 -15.16 2.86
C THR A 111 -2.16 -16.36 3.50
N SER A 112 -2.92 -17.26 4.14
CA SER A 112 -2.39 -18.46 4.76
C SER A 112 -1.74 -19.39 3.74
N GLU A 113 -2.34 -19.55 2.56
CA GLU A 113 -1.79 -20.37 1.48
C GLU A 113 -0.51 -19.77 0.91
N LEU A 114 -0.49 -18.45 0.66
CA LEU A 114 0.69 -17.72 0.21
C LEU A 114 1.84 -17.84 1.22
N PHE A 115 1.58 -17.60 2.50
CA PHE A 115 2.57 -17.70 3.57
C PHE A 115 3.11 -19.12 3.71
N GLY A 116 2.27 -20.14 3.53
CA GLY A 116 2.73 -21.53 3.51
C GLY A 116 3.66 -21.83 2.32
N ARG A 117 3.49 -21.18 1.17
CA ARG A 117 4.44 -21.29 0.04
C ARG A 117 5.73 -20.56 0.32
N VAL A 118 5.65 -19.35 0.84
CA VAL A 118 6.80 -18.52 1.24
C VAL A 118 7.68 -19.25 2.24
N ASP A 119 7.09 -19.82 3.29
CA ASP A 119 7.82 -20.57 4.33
C ASP A 119 8.59 -21.76 3.75
N ARG A 120 7.96 -22.50 2.83
CA ARG A 120 8.63 -23.61 2.11
C ARG A 120 9.81 -23.13 1.26
N VAL A 121 9.70 -21.99 0.60
CA VAL A 121 10.80 -21.40 -0.19
C VAL A 121 11.93 -20.98 0.74
N MET A 122 11.63 -20.30 1.85
CA MET A 122 12.63 -19.90 2.84
C MET A 122 13.37 -21.11 3.42
N ALA A 123 12.64 -22.17 3.79
CA ALA A 123 13.23 -23.41 4.32
C ALA A 123 14.11 -24.16 3.30
N GLY A 124 13.81 -24.05 2.01
CA GLY A 124 14.58 -24.65 0.92
C GLY A 124 15.79 -23.85 0.45
N THR A 125 15.94 -22.61 0.93
CA THR A 125 16.99 -21.70 0.48
C THR A 125 18.28 -21.95 1.25
N ALA A 126 19.40 -22.11 0.53
CA ALA A 126 20.72 -22.26 1.14
C ALA A 126 21.26 -20.88 1.57
N GLY A 127 21.15 -20.56 2.86
CA GLY A 127 21.63 -19.31 3.45
C GLY A 127 20.54 -18.56 4.21
N ALA A 128 20.87 -17.38 4.68
CA ALA A 128 19.91 -16.52 5.35
C ALA A 128 18.93 -15.94 4.31
N ALA A 129 17.65 -16.30 4.46
CA ALA A 129 16.56 -15.75 3.66
C ALA A 129 15.76 -14.75 4.50
N GLU A 130 15.28 -13.70 3.86
CA GLU A 130 14.36 -12.72 4.43
C GLU A 130 13.08 -12.71 3.60
N VAL A 131 11.95 -12.54 4.24
CA VAL A 131 10.68 -12.29 3.58
C VAL A 131 10.44 -10.80 3.54
N ALA A 132 9.84 -10.31 2.46
CA ALA A 132 9.47 -8.90 2.34
C ALA A 132 8.04 -8.75 1.82
N TYR A 133 7.31 -7.80 2.39
CA TYR A 133 6.15 -7.21 1.75
C TYR A 133 6.64 -6.04 0.91
N HIS A 134 6.37 -6.10 -0.39
CA HIS A 134 6.75 -5.09 -1.36
C HIS A 134 5.50 -4.47 -1.97
N GLU A 135 5.47 -3.16 -2.03
CA GLU A 135 4.40 -2.40 -2.64
C GLU A 135 4.97 -1.14 -3.30
N ARG A 136 4.36 -0.72 -4.39
CA ARG A 136 4.62 0.60 -4.96
C ARG A 136 3.66 1.60 -4.35
N ALA A 137 4.17 2.72 -3.89
CA ALA A 137 3.38 3.83 -3.40
C ALA A 137 3.51 5.05 -4.33
N ARG A 138 2.44 5.84 -4.39
CA ARG A 138 2.44 7.14 -5.08
C ARG A 138 2.41 8.24 -4.04
N ILE A 139 3.26 9.25 -4.21
CA ILE A 139 3.21 10.50 -3.50
C ILE A 139 2.78 11.60 -4.48
N SER A 140 1.77 12.37 -4.10
CA SER A 140 1.24 13.47 -4.90
C SER A 140 1.25 14.76 -4.11
N ARG A 141 1.69 15.84 -4.74
CA ARG A 141 1.57 17.19 -4.22
C ARG A 141 0.43 17.90 -4.91
N LEU A 142 -0.52 18.39 -4.12
CA LEU A 142 -1.69 19.10 -4.59
C LEU A 142 -1.74 20.51 -3.96
N ARG A 143 -2.13 21.47 -4.77
CA ARG A 143 -2.36 22.84 -4.33
C ARG A 143 -3.86 23.15 -4.36
N PRO A 144 -4.41 23.74 -3.28
CA PRO A 144 -5.81 24.16 -3.28
C PRO A 144 -6.05 25.27 -4.30
N VAL A 145 -7.18 25.21 -4.97
CA VAL A 145 -7.69 26.29 -5.83
C VAL A 145 -8.65 27.12 -4.98
N ILE A 146 -8.28 28.33 -4.69
CA ILE A 146 -9.11 29.26 -3.92
C ILE A 146 -9.61 30.34 -4.88
N MET A 147 -10.92 30.37 -5.02
CA MET A 147 -11.62 31.40 -5.80
C MET A 147 -11.90 32.63 -4.96
#